data_d31916c6a09689f14c8790043c6af573
#
_entry.id   d31916c6a09689f14c8790043c6af573
#
_cell.length_a   1.000
_cell.length_b   1.000
_cell.length_c   1.000
_cell.angle_alpha   90.00
_cell.angle_beta   90.00
_cell.angle_gamma   90.00
#
_symmetry.space_group_name_H-M   'P 1'
#
loop_
_entity.id
_entity.type
_entity.pdbx_description
1 polymer ?
#
loop_
_entity_poly.entity_id
_entity_poly.type
_entity_poly.pdbx_seq_one_letter_code
_entity_poly.pdbx_strand_id
1 'polypeptide(L)'
;VTARVPGPTDWEPIVSGNAELELSPVSTGGAAALRMDFDFKGAGGFVVARRALRRAMPEEFALTFRLRGRGPVNNLELKLVDVTGQNVWRHVQKDLRLPPRWKRMRVESRDIDFAWGPSSGGRIKTLGGMEFAIVAGEGGKGTVWIADVQIEDCTPTQAPRADASSAIPGFDAAGALLGSGWKPRPEDAKPWIVIDTVEPRVIGGLIVEWLHEAPPSGFRVRASNDGSR
;
A
#
# COMPACT_ATOMS: atom_id res chain seq x y z
N VAL A 1 -4.01 -3.99 -14.08
CA VAL A 1 -2.83 -4.18 -14.95
C VAL A 1 -1.57 -4.16 -14.09
N THR A 2 -0.72 -5.19 -14.18
CA THR A 2 0.55 -5.26 -13.43
C THR A 2 1.68 -4.77 -14.31
N ALA A 3 2.47 -3.85 -13.77
CA ALA A 3 3.62 -3.34 -14.47
C ALA A 3 4.92 -3.60 -13.69
N ARG A 4 5.83 -4.29 -14.32
CA ARG A 4 7.15 -4.59 -13.79
C ARG A 4 8.02 -3.33 -13.74
N VAL A 5 8.65 -3.08 -12.61
CA VAL A 5 9.77 -2.13 -12.55
C VAL A 5 10.95 -2.81 -13.26
N PRO A 6 11.59 -2.17 -14.23
CA PRO A 6 12.71 -2.78 -14.95
C PRO A 6 13.80 -3.31 -14.01
N GLY A 7 14.54 -4.29 -14.41
CA GLY A 7 15.51 -5.15 -13.70
C GLY A 7 16.44 -4.54 -12.63
N PRO A 8 17.43 -5.28 -12.14
CA PRO A 8 18.27 -4.86 -11.02
C PRO A 8 19.35 -3.85 -11.36
N THR A 9 19.42 -3.38 -12.60
CA THR A 9 20.32 -2.32 -13.07
C THR A 9 19.75 -0.93 -12.78
N ASP A 10 20.59 0.10 -12.88
CA ASP A 10 20.24 1.53 -12.77
C ASP A 10 19.74 1.95 -11.37
N TRP A 11 20.23 1.29 -10.33
CA TRP A 11 20.08 1.71 -8.96
C TRP A 11 21.32 2.45 -8.49
N GLU A 12 21.13 3.59 -7.84
CA GLU A 12 22.18 4.47 -7.32
C GLU A 12 22.24 4.39 -5.79
N PRO A 13 23.43 4.29 -5.19
CA PRO A 13 23.57 4.29 -3.74
C PRO A 13 23.51 5.70 -3.18
N ILE A 14 22.77 5.86 -2.07
CA ILE A 14 22.79 7.06 -1.23
C ILE A 14 23.07 6.60 0.20
N VAL A 15 23.97 7.26 0.88
CA VAL A 15 24.35 6.92 2.26
C VAL A 15 24.35 8.16 3.15
N SER A 16 24.12 7.96 4.45
CA SER A 16 24.25 9.02 5.45
C SER A 16 25.30 8.65 6.50
N GLY A 17 26.02 9.67 6.98
CA GLY A 17 27.08 9.48 7.95
C GLY A 17 28.26 8.68 7.40
N ASN A 18 28.78 7.76 8.21
CA ASN A 18 29.89 6.89 7.86
C ASN A 18 29.46 5.53 7.26
N ALA A 19 28.18 5.37 6.96
CA ALA A 19 27.67 4.14 6.39
C ALA A 19 28.25 3.89 4.98
N GLU A 20 28.40 2.62 4.65
CA GLU A 20 28.83 2.16 3.32
C GLU A 20 27.71 1.35 2.67
N LEU A 21 27.56 1.47 1.36
CA LEU A 21 26.62 0.71 0.55
C LEU A 21 27.25 0.34 -0.79
N GLU A 22 27.25 -0.94 -1.09
CA GLU A 22 27.57 -1.45 -2.41
C GLU A 22 26.30 -2.03 -3.05
N LEU A 23 26.00 -1.63 -4.29
CA LEU A 23 24.88 -2.13 -5.07
C LEU A 23 25.40 -2.99 -6.23
N SER A 24 24.85 -4.17 -6.38
CA SER A 24 25.22 -5.08 -7.46
C SER A 24 23.99 -5.75 -8.08
N PRO A 25 23.85 -5.77 -9.40
CA PRO A 25 22.90 -6.65 -10.08
C PRO A 25 23.42 -8.09 -10.01
N VAL A 26 22.59 -9.01 -9.53
CA VAL A 26 22.94 -10.42 -9.39
C VAL A 26 21.83 -11.33 -9.89
N SER A 27 22.21 -12.56 -10.31
CA SER A 27 21.26 -13.63 -10.55
C SER A 27 21.36 -14.66 -9.44
N THR A 28 20.28 -14.87 -8.70
CA THR A 28 20.30 -15.77 -7.54
C THR A 28 18.94 -16.40 -7.29
N GLY A 29 18.93 -17.75 -7.12
CA GLY A 29 17.69 -18.49 -6.89
C GLY A 29 16.68 -18.34 -8.03
N GLY A 30 17.14 -18.28 -9.28
CA GLY A 30 16.30 -18.14 -10.48
C GLY A 30 15.72 -16.75 -10.70
N ALA A 31 16.20 -15.73 -9.97
CA ALA A 31 15.75 -14.35 -10.11
C ALA A 31 16.90 -13.38 -10.35
N ALA A 32 16.67 -12.41 -11.24
CA ALA A 32 17.49 -11.21 -11.33
C ALA A 32 17.14 -10.29 -10.13
N ALA A 33 18.14 -9.94 -9.32
CA ALA A 33 17.95 -9.23 -8.07
C ALA A 33 18.97 -8.10 -7.91
N LEU A 34 18.52 -7.01 -7.28
CA LEU A 34 19.40 -6.01 -6.71
C LEU A 34 19.97 -6.57 -5.40
N ARG A 35 21.29 -6.62 -5.28
CA ARG A 35 22.01 -6.90 -4.03
C ARG A 35 22.49 -5.58 -3.43
N MET A 36 22.21 -5.42 -2.13
CA MET A 36 22.63 -4.30 -1.31
C MET A 36 23.51 -4.83 -0.19
N ASP A 37 24.81 -4.60 -0.24
CA ASP A 37 25.73 -4.88 0.87
C ASP A 37 25.95 -3.58 1.64
N PHE A 38 25.61 -3.58 2.91
CA PHE A 38 25.69 -2.40 3.76
C PHE A 38 26.52 -2.61 5.02
N ASP A 39 27.14 -1.53 5.51
CA ASP A 39 27.85 -1.50 6.79
C ASP A 39 27.66 -0.11 7.42
N PHE A 40 27.04 -0.06 8.61
CA PHE A 40 26.84 1.18 9.35
C PHE A 40 28.07 1.65 10.14
N LYS A 41 29.16 0.87 10.13
CA LYS A 41 30.42 1.19 10.82
C LYS A 41 30.27 1.55 12.32
N GLY A 42 29.30 0.91 12.97
CA GLY A 42 29.04 1.16 14.39
C GLY A 42 28.30 2.47 14.70
N ALA A 43 27.84 3.20 13.67
CA ALA A 43 27.07 4.43 13.82
C ALA A 43 25.61 4.24 13.43
N GLY A 44 24.77 5.24 13.70
CA GLY A 44 23.43 5.35 13.14
C GLY A 44 23.48 5.84 11.68
N GLY A 45 22.30 5.96 11.06
CA GLY A 45 22.16 6.50 9.71
C GLY A 45 21.28 5.63 8.82
N PHE A 46 21.44 5.80 7.52
CA PHE A 46 20.69 5.04 6.52
C PHE A 46 21.56 4.78 5.28
N VAL A 47 21.18 3.72 4.57
CA VAL A 47 21.67 3.40 3.23
C VAL A 47 20.48 3.23 2.31
N VAL A 48 20.53 3.75 1.09
CA VAL A 48 19.41 3.77 0.15
C VAL A 48 19.87 3.27 -1.22
N ALA A 49 19.12 2.37 -1.80
CA ALA A 49 19.14 2.12 -3.23
C ALA A 49 18.03 2.93 -3.88
N ARG A 50 18.37 3.91 -4.70
CA ARG A 50 17.45 4.79 -5.43
C ARG A 50 17.44 4.43 -6.90
N ARG A 51 16.26 4.46 -7.49
CA ARG A 51 16.06 4.33 -8.92
C ARG A 51 15.17 5.42 -9.46
N ALA A 52 15.65 6.17 -10.45
CA ALA A 52 14.84 7.10 -11.20
C ALA A 52 13.89 6.34 -12.15
N LEU A 53 12.64 6.71 -12.18
CA LEU A 53 11.66 6.21 -13.15
C LEU A 53 10.51 7.22 -13.28
N ARG A 54 9.91 7.31 -14.45
CA ARG A 54 8.77 8.19 -14.67
C ARG A 54 7.54 7.40 -15.02
N ARG A 55 6.52 7.47 -14.15
CA ARG A 55 5.30 6.68 -14.32
C ARG A 55 4.10 7.33 -13.66
N ALA A 56 2.95 7.36 -14.37
CA ALA A 56 1.67 7.65 -13.75
C ALA A 56 1.31 6.52 -12.76
N MET A 57 0.86 6.91 -11.57
CA MET A 57 0.43 5.96 -10.55
C MET A 57 -1.07 5.73 -10.65
N PRO A 58 -1.53 4.48 -10.51
CA PRO A 58 -2.95 4.19 -10.35
C PRO A 58 -3.52 4.89 -9.10
N GLU A 59 -4.83 5.10 -9.07
CA GLU A 59 -5.48 5.67 -7.89
C GLU A 59 -5.34 4.74 -6.67
N GLU A 60 -5.56 3.45 -6.88
CA GLU A 60 -5.25 2.41 -5.90
C GLU A 60 -4.22 1.44 -6.49
N PHE A 61 -3.17 1.18 -5.75
CA PHE A 61 -2.10 0.29 -6.21
C PHE A 61 -1.50 -0.50 -5.06
N ALA A 62 -0.80 -1.57 -5.42
CA ALA A 62 0.08 -2.28 -4.51
C ALA A 62 1.48 -2.41 -5.11
N LEU A 63 2.47 -2.21 -4.28
CA LEU A 63 3.85 -2.52 -4.59
C LEU A 63 4.17 -3.92 -4.11
N THR A 64 4.61 -4.79 -5.01
CA THR A 64 5.04 -6.14 -4.67
C THR A 64 6.48 -6.34 -5.06
N PHE A 65 7.20 -7.06 -4.23
CA PHE A 65 8.61 -7.43 -4.47
C PHE A 65 8.96 -8.68 -3.66
N ARG A 66 10.05 -9.33 -4.01
CA ARG A 66 10.63 -10.38 -3.19
C ARG A 66 11.81 -9.84 -2.42
N LEU A 67 11.85 -10.16 -1.13
CA LEU A 67 12.90 -9.77 -0.21
C LEU A 67 13.57 -11.01 0.38
N ARG A 68 14.89 -10.96 0.48
CA ARG A 68 15.71 -11.91 1.22
C ARG A 68 16.90 -11.15 1.82
N GLY A 69 17.43 -11.62 2.94
CA GLY A 69 18.60 -10.95 3.50
C GLY A 69 19.21 -11.68 4.68
N ARG A 70 20.30 -11.10 5.16
CA ARG A 70 21.01 -11.49 6.38
C ARG A 70 21.65 -10.25 6.99
N GLY A 71 21.62 -10.15 8.29
CA GLY A 71 22.15 -9.02 9.06
C GLY A 71 21.37 -8.79 10.34
N PRO A 72 21.73 -7.78 11.11
CA PRO A 72 21.02 -7.38 12.32
C PRO A 72 19.64 -6.81 12.01
N VAL A 73 18.82 -6.62 13.05
CA VAL A 73 17.49 -6.02 12.94
C VAL A 73 17.63 -4.53 12.65
N ASN A 74 17.05 -4.10 11.54
CA ASN A 74 17.02 -2.72 11.10
C ASN A 74 15.64 -2.39 10.53
N ASN A 75 15.37 -1.13 10.20
CA ASN A 75 14.13 -0.75 9.56
C ASN A 75 14.29 -0.77 8.03
N LEU A 76 13.27 -1.26 7.33
CA LEU A 76 13.17 -1.13 5.87
C LEU A 76 12.15 -0.05 5.54
N GLU A 77 12.57 0.94 4.78
CA GLU A 77 11.67 1.95 4.22
C GLU A 77 11.56 1.78 2.70
N LEU A 78 10.34 1.74 2.21
CA LEU A 78 10.02 1.88 0.80
C LEU A 78 9.53 3.30 0.58
N LYS A 79 10.24 4.07 -0.28
CA LYS A 79 9.89 5.46 -0.56
C LYS A 79 9.52 5.62 -2.03
N LEU A 80 8.52 6.43 -2.25
CA LEU A 80 8.08 6.91 -3.55
C LEU A 80 8.33 8.41 -3.62
N VAL A 81 9.06 8.83 -4.65
CA VAL A 81 9.43 10.22 -4.87
C VAL A 81 8.71 10.70 -6.12
N ASP A 82 8.11 11.88 -6.08
CA ASP A 82 7.44 12.45 -7.24
C ASP A 82 8.42 12.92 -8.32
N VAL A 83 7.89 13.37 -9.46
CA VAL A 83 8.71 13.85 -10.59
C VAL A 83 9.48 15.13 -10.30
N THR A 84 9.13 15.88 -9.25
CA THR A 84 9.87 17.07 -8.82
C THR A 84 11.06 16.70 -7.94
N GLY A 85 11.08 15.49 -7.38
CA GLY A 85 12.08 15.03 -6.44
C GLY A 85 11.93 15.60 -5.03
N GLN A 86 10.87 16.38 -4.77
CA GLN A 86 10.70 17.11 -3.52
C GLN A 86 9.68 16.48 -2.58
N ASN A 87 8.66 15.81 -3.13
CA ASN A 87 7.62 15.16 -2.34
C ASN A 87 7.89 13.68 -2.21
N VAL A 88 7.81 13.19 -0.99
CA VAL A 88 8.10 11.79 -0.65
C VAL A 88 6.96 11.19 0.13
N TRP A 89 6.54 10.01 -0.30
CA TRP A 89 5.65 9.11 0.43
C TRP A 89 6.44 7.88 0.84
N ARG A 90 6.12 7.31 1.99
CA ARG A 90 6.86 6.14 2.48
C ARG A 90 6.00 5.14 3.24
N HIS A 91 6.41 3.89 3.14
CA HIS A 91 6.04 2.82 4.05
C HIS A 91 7.25 2.44 4.90
N VAL A 92 7.04 2.21 6.20
CA VAL A 92 8.12 1.84 7.14
C VAL A 92 7.81 0.49 7.77
N GLN A 93 8.63 -0.50 7.49
CA GLN A 93 8.67 -1.76 8.20
C GLN A 93 9.70 -1.67 9.31
N LYS A 94 9.25 -1.38 10.53
CA LYS A 94 10.13 -1.31 11.72
C LYS A 94 10.59 -2.69 12.14
N ASP A 95 11.78 -2.73 12.74
CA ASP A 95 12.37 -3.91 13.39
C ASP A 95 12.37 -5.16 12.50
N LEU A 96 12.67 -4.97 11.21
CA LEU A 96 12.65 -6.03 10.24
C LEU A 96 13.78 -7.02 10.50
N ARG A 97 13.42 -8.26 10.86
CA ARG A 97 14.31 -9.42 10.76
C ARG A 97 14.33 -9.87 9.31
N LEU A 98 15.48 -9.74 8.68
CA LEU A 98 15.63 -10.10 7.28
C LEU A 98 15.33 -11.58 7.05
N PRO A 99 14.42 -11.93 6.14
CA PRO A 99 14.10 -13.33 5.87
C PRO A 99 15.29 -14.02 5.18
N PRO A 100 15.73 -15.22 5.66
CA PRO A 100 16.88 -15.94 5.07
C PRO A 100 16.53 -16.58 3.72
N ARG A 101 15.24 -16.73 3.41
CA ARG A 101 14.70 -17.21 2.13
C ARG A 101 13.87 -16.13 1.48
N TRP A 102 13.64 -16.23 0.17
CA TRP A 102 12.78 -15.31 -0.54
C TRP A 102 11.39 -15.25 0.08
N LYS A 103 10.99 -14.05 0.50
CA LYS A 103 9.64 -13.73 0.98
C LYS A 103 9.01 -12.70 0.05
N ARG A 104 7.78 -12.95 -0.38
CA ARG A 104 6.99 -11.94 -1.11
C ARG A 104 6.52 -10.89 -0.12
N MET A 105 6.77 -9.65 -0.47
CA MET A 105 6.31 -8.46 0.23
C MET A 105 5.22 -7.80 -0.61
N ARG A 106 4.23 -7.22 0.04
CA ARG A 106 3.17 -6.44 -0.57
C ARG A 106 2.90 -5.23 0.32
N VAL A 107 2.92 -4.05 -0.29
CA VAL A 107 2.64 -2.76 0.37
C VAL A 107 1.53 -2.10 -0.45
N GLU A 108 0.40 -1.87 0.16
CA GLU A 108 -0.74 -1.25 -0.50
C GLU A 108 -0.64 0.27 -0.42
N SER A 109 -1.23 0.98 -1.38
CA SER A 109 -1.17 2.45 -1.46
C SER A 109 -1.66 3.15 -0.20
N ARG A 110 -2.59 2.53 0.54
CA ARG A 110 -3.09 3.03 1.84
C ARG A 110 -2.07 2.90 2.99
N ASP A 111 -1.06 2.03 2.85
CA ASP A 111 0.01 1.81 3.84
C ASP A 111 1.23 2.71 3.55
N ILE A 112 1.10 3.61 2.58
CA ILE A 112 2.14 4.54 2.13
C ILE A 112 1.70 5.96 2.45
N ASP A 113 2.27 6.53 3.49
CA ASP A 113 1.93 7.86 3.97
C ASP A 113 2.81 8.94 3.34
N PHE A 114 2.24 10.15 3.19
CA PHE A 114 3.04 11.33 2.87
C PHE A 114 4.03 11.60 4.00
N ALA A 115 5.32 11.66 3.67
CA ALA A 115 6.39 11.79 4.64
C ALA A 115 6.88 13.23 4.76
N TRP A 116 7.18 13.88 3.64
CA TRP A 116 7.59 15.29 3.58
C TRP A 116 7.54 15.84 2.16
N GLY A 117 7.57 17.15 2.05
CA GLY A 117 7.64 17.91 0.82
C GLY A 117 6.65 19.08 0.76
N PRO A 118 6.73 19.93 -0.27
CA PRO A 118 5.90 21.12 -0.39
C PRO A 118 4.42 20.85 -0.69
N SER A 119 4.05 19.64 -1.17
CA SER A 119 2.64 19.32 -1.49
C SER A 119 1.73 19.18 -0.28
N SER A 120 2.29 19.10 0.94
CA SER A 120 1.55 19.01 2.21
C SER A 120 0.61 17.81 2.33
N GLY A 121 0.79 16.76 1.53
CA GLY A 121 0.00 15.53 1.60
C GLY A 121 -0.59 15.10 0.26
N GLY A 122 -1.70 14.34 0.35
CA GLY A 122 -2.36 13.76 -0.82
C GLY A 122 -1.68 12.48 -1.32
N ARG A 123 -2.20 11.93 -2.42
CA ARG A 123 -1.66 10.72 -3.06
C ARG A 123 -0.64 11.08 -4.13
N ILE A 124 0.37 10.24 -4.32
CA ILE A 124 1.32 10.38 -5.41
C ILE A 124 0.61 10.11 -6.74
N LYS A 125 0.68 11.08 -7.68
CA LYS A 125 0.06 10.97 -9.02
C LYS A 125 1.04 10.51 -10.08
N THR A 126 2.28 10.96 -9.98
CA THR A 126 3.33 10.59 -10.93
C THR A 126 4.61 10.30 -10.17
N LEU A 127 5.07 9.08 -10.29
CA LEU A 127 6.31 8.60 -9.71
C LEU A 127 7.49 9.13 -10.53
N GLY A 128 8.46 9.73 -9.87
CA GLY A 128 9.73 10.18 -10.43
C GLY A 128 10.91 9.33 -9.95
N GLY A 129 10.73 8.61 -8.83
CA GLY A 129 11.75 7.70 -8.30
C GLY A 129 11.21 6.78 -7.22
N MET A 130 11.89 5.66 -7.04
CA MET A 130 11.63 4.67 -5.99
C MET A 130 12.90 4.42 -5.20
N GLU A 131 12.76 4.24 -3.89
CA GLU A 131 13.88 3.99 -2.99
C GLU A 131 13.59 2.82 -2.06
N PHE A 132 14.58 1.95 -1.89
CA PHE A 132 14.64 1.00 -0.78
C PHE A 132 15.72 1.48 0.18
N ALA A 133 15.34 1.81 1.39
CA ALA A 133 16.25 2.28 2.42
C ALA A 133 16.34 1.28 3.58
N ILE A 134 17.56 1.02 4.04
CA ILE A 134 17.80 0.38 5.32
C ILE A 134 18.19 1.49 6.29
N VAL A 135 17.43 1.64 7.36
CA VAL A 135 17.68 2.64 8.39
C VAL A 135 18.13 1.91 9.65
N ALA A 136 19.22 2.36 10.25
CA ALA A 136 19.83 1.72 11.39
C ALA A 136 18.86 1.62 12.58
N GLY A 137 18.61 0.39 13.03
CA GLY A 137 18.03 0.03 14.31
C GLY A 137 19.17 -0.50 15.19
N GLU A 138 19.49 -1.79 15.07
CA GLU A 138 20.71 -2.37 15.68
C GLU A 138 21.98 -1.97 14.93
N GLY A 139 21.86 -1.42 13.71
CA GLY A 139 22.99 -1.02 12.88
C GLY A 139 23.71 -2.22 12.27
N GLY A 140 25.06 -2.21 12.37
CA GLY A 140 25.91 -3.32 11.94
C GLY A 140 26.00 -3.46 10.43
N LYS A 141 26.30 -4.69 9.99
CA LYS A 141 26.57 -5.00 8.58
C LYS A 141 25.67 -6.14 8.08
N GLY A 142 25.24 -6.04 6.84
CA GLY A 142 24.34 -7.04 6.27
C GLY A 142 24.27 -7.02 4.76
N THR A 143 23.47 -7.94 4.23
CA THR A 143 23.15 -8.04 2.80
C THR A 143 21.67 -8.21 2.60
N VAL A 144 21.09 -7.43 1.71
CA VAL A 144 19.68 -7.52 1.29
C VAL A 144 19.63 -7.79 -0.21
N TRP A 145 18.71 -8.65 -0.63
CA TRP A 145 18.40 -8.89 -2.04
C TRP A 145 16.92 -8.53 -2.28
N ILE A 146 16.70 -7.75 -3.33
CA ILE A 146 15.38 -7.31 -3.78
C ILE A 146 15.18 -7.75 -5.22
N ALA A 147 14.08 -8.43 -5.50
CA ALA A 147 13.75 -8.94 -6.82
C ALA A 147 12.28 -8.74 -7.16
N ASP A 148 11.94 -8.82 -8.46
CA ASP A 148 10.56 -8.81 -8.99
C ASP A 148 9.71 -7.64 -8.48
N VAL A 149 10.27 -6.44 -8.48
CA VAL A 149 9.54 -5.22 -8.09
C VAL A 149 8.46 -4.93 -9.12
N GLN A 150 7.22 -4.80 -8.66
CA GLN A 150 6.05 -4.57 -9.51
C GLN A 150 5.12 -3.54 -8.88
N ILE A 151 4.43 -2.78 -9.71
CA ILE A 151 3.32 -1.92 -9.35
C ILE A 151 2.07 -2.58 -9.93
N GLU A 152 1.19 -3.05 -9.05
CA GLU A 152 -0.10 -3.63 -9.42
C GLU A 152 -1.16 -2.54 -9.34
N ASP A 153 -1.92 -2.34 -10.41
CA ASP A 153 -3.10 -1.49 -10.40
C ASP A 153 -4.24 -2.23 -9.68
N CYS A 154 -4.66 -1.69 -8.57
CA CYS A 154 -5.75 -2.20 -7.74
C CYS A 154 -6.99 -1.31 -7.81
N THR A 155 -7.00 -0.31 -8.71
CA THR A 155 -8.14 0.57 -8.89
C THR A 155 -9.36 -0.22 -9.33
N PRO A 156 -10.46 -0.19 -8.56
CA PRO A 156 -11.67 -0.93 -8.92
C PRO A 156 -12.25 -0.44 -10.25
N THR A 157 -12.64 -1.38 -11.10
CA THR A 157 -13.20 -1.09 -12.42
C THR A 157 -14.72 -1.05 -12.41
N GLN A 158 -15.36 -1.61 -11.37
CA GLN A 158 -16.80 -1.67 -11.23
C GLN A 158 -17.28 -0.87 -10.02
N ALA A 159 -18.39 -0.14 -10.20
CA ALA A 159 -19.05 0.54 -9.09
C ALA A 159 -19.69 -0.47 -8.13
N PRO A 160 -19.70 -0.20 -6.83
CA PRO A 160 -20.46 -1.00 -5.87
C PRO A 160 -21.96 -1.02 -6.22
N ARG A 161 -22.62 -2.09 -5.84
CA ARG A 161 -24.07 -2.25 -5.96
C ARG A 161 -24.68 -2.35 -4.57
N ALA A 162 -25.94 -1.93 -4.44
CA ALA A 162 -26.69 -2.09 -3.21
C ALA A 162 -27.97 -2.86 -3.48
N ASP A 163 -28.32 -3.74 -2.56
CA ASP A 163 -29.59 -4.46 -2.51
C ASP A 163 -30.17 -4.37 -1.09
N ALA A 164 -31.48 -4.44 -0.93
CA ALA A 164 -32.13 -4.27 0.34
C ALA A 164 -33.40 -5.14 0.48
N SER A 165 -33.80 -5.44 1.72
CA SER A 165 -35.02 -6.20 2.02
C SER A 165 -36.27 -5.54 1.46
N SER A 166 -36.31 -4.22 1.49
CA SER A 166 -37.44 -3.40 1.00
C SER A 166 -37.00 -1.96 0.80
N ALA A 167 -37.76 -1.19 0.04
CA ALA A 167 -37.57 0.26 -0.11
C ALA A 167 -38.92 0.96 -0.35
N ILE A 168 -39.04 2.19 0.11
CA ILE A 168 -40.12 3.08 -0.30
C ILE A 168 -39.73 3.83 -1.58
N PRO A 169 -40.69 4.30 -2.40
CA PRO A 169 -40.41 5.06 -3.62
C PRO A 169 -39.52 6.26 -3.33
N GLY A 170 -38.43 6.42 -4.16
CA GLY A 170 -37.49 7.51 -4.05
C GLY A 170 -36.33 7.28 -3.06
N PHE A 171 -36.34 6.19 -2.29
CA PHE A 171 -35.31 5.83 -1.31
C PHE A 171 -34.89 4.37 -1.48
N ASP A 172 -34.49 3.98 -2.67
CA ASP A 172 -34.04 2.64 -2.98
C ASP A 172 -32.64 2.32 -2.40
N ALA A 173 -32.23 1.06 -2.49
CA ALA A 173 -30.94 0.64 -1.96
C ALA A 173 -29.75 1.40 -2.59
N ALA A 174 -29.81 1.71 -3.89
CA ALA A 174 -28.76 2.43 -4.58
C ALA A 174 -28.59 3.86 -4.02
N GLY A 175 -29.65 4.46 -3.52
CA GLY A 175 -29.62 5.76 -2.87
C GLY A 175 -28.66 5.85 -1.68
N ALA A 176 -28.43 4.75 -0.98
CA ALA A 176 -27.45 4.69 0.11
C ALA A 176 -26.00 4.90 -0.38
N LEU A 177 -25.71 4.57 -1.63
CA LEU A 177 -24.40 4.78 -2.25
C LEU A 177 -24.26 6.14 -2.94
N LEU A 178 -25.41 6.74 -3.31
CA LEU A 178 -25.47 7.98 -4.10
C LEU A 178 -25.78 9.23 -3.26
N GLY A 179 -25.93 9.08 -1.95
CA GLY A 179 -26.20 10.20 -1.04
C GLY A 179 -27.66 10.60 -0.91
N SER A 180 -28.59 9.99 -1.66
CA SER A 180 -30.04 10.20 -1.50
C SER A 180 -30.65 9.37 -0.35
N GLY A 181 -29.90 8.36 0.11
CA GLY A 181 -30.27 7.51 1.22
C GLY A 181 -31.17 6.34 0.83
N TRP A 182 -31.30 5.39 1.76
CA TRP A 182 -32.22 4.27 1.68
C TRP A 182 -33.22 4.30 2.84
N LYS A 183 -34.48 3.95 2.56
CA LYS A 183 -35.53 3.85 3.57
C LYS A 183 -36.37 2.60 3.35
N PRO A 184 -36.36 1.67 4.30
CA PRO A 184 -37.20 0.47 4.21
C PRO A 184 -38.69 0.82 4.32
N ARG A 185 -39.54 -0.10 3.88
CA ARG A 185 -41.00 0.01 4.08
C ARG A 185 -41.35 -0.11 5.56
N PRO A 186 -42.40 0.58 6.03
CA PRO A 186 -42.81 0.55 7.45
C PRO A 186 -43.15 -0.85 7.99
N GLU A 187 -43.65 -1.74 7.12
CA GLU A 187 -43.99 -3.11 7.44
C GLU A 187 -42.79 -4.08 7.48
N ASP A 188 -41.62 -3.64 7.09
CA ASP A 188 -40.40 -4.46 7.13
C ASP A 188 -39.85 -4.51 8.57
N ALA A 189 -40.19 -5.59 9.26
CA ALA A 189 -39.83 -5.77 10.67
C ALA A 189 -38.32 -6.04 10.90
N LYS A 190 -37.57 -6.40 9.87
CA LYS A 190 -36.12 -6.70 9.94
C LYS A 190 -35.41 -6.16 8.74
N PRO A 191 -35.39 -4.86 8.57
CA PRO A 191 -34.76 -4.24 7.39
C PRO A 191 -33.26 -4.50 7.32
N TRP A 192 -32.81 -4.75 6.13
CA TRP A 192 -31.37 -4.90 5.83
C TRP A 192 -31.01 -4.26 4.49
N ILE A 193 -29.78 -3.83 4.38
CA ILE A 193 -29.14 -3.42 3.15
C ILE A 193 -27.81 -4.16 3.00
N VAL A 194 -27.51 -4.58 1.78
CA VAL A 194 -26.23 -5.19 1.41
C VAL A 194 -25.54 -4.28 0.40
N ILE A 195 -24.28 -4.01 0.63
CA ILE A 195 -23.41 -3.34 -0.33
C ILE A 195 -22.44 -4.38 -0.88
N ASP A 196 -22.60 -4.70 -2.17
CA ASP A 196 -21.69 -5.58 -2.90
C ASP A 196 -20.66 -4.73 -3.61
N THR A 197 -19.39 -4.90 -3.28
CA THR A 197 -18.28 -4.19 -3.91
C THR A 197 -17.96 -4.72 -5.31
N VAL A 198 -18.59 -5.81 -5.75
CA VAL A 198 -18.43 -6.53 -7.03
C VAL A 198 -17.03 -7.11 -7.19
N GLU A 199 -16.02 -6.35 -6.86
CA GLU A 199 -14.61 -6.74 -6.86
C GLU A 199 -14.08 -6.77 -5.42
N PRO A 200 -13.15 -7.69 -5.08
CA PRO A 200 -12.55 -7.70 -3.75
C PRO A 200 -11.90 -6.35 -3.44
N ARG A 201 -12.36 -5.72 -2.37
CA ARG A 201 -11.84 -4.44 -1.87
C ARG A 201 -11.43 -4.58 -0.41
N VAL A 202 -10.41 -3.86 -0.04
CA VAL A 202 -10.08 -3.72 1.36
C VAL A 202 -10.84 -2.53 1.91
N ILE A 203 -11.75 -2.81 2.83
CA ILE A 203 -12.58 -1.79 3.49
C ILE A 203 -11.90 -1.39 4.79
N GLY A 204 -11.46 -0.12 4.89
CA GLY A 204 -10.84 0.44 6.10
C GLY A 204 -11.83 0.86 7.17
N GLY A 205 -13.12 1.03 6.81
CA GLY A 205 -14.18 1.44 7.72
C GLY A 205 -15.51 1.66 7.01
N LEU A 206 -16.54 1.89 7.79
CA LEU A 206 -17.89 2.23 7.35
C LEU A 206 -18.35 3.47 8.10
N ILE A 207 -18.84 4.47 7.38
CA ILE A 207 -19.54 5.62 7.95
C ILE A 207 -21.02 5.46 7.57
N VAL A 208 -21.89 5.48 8.55
CA VAL A 208 -23.34 5.43 8.36
C VAL A 208 -23.91 6.79 8.74
N GLU A 209 -24.47 7.48 7.76
CA GLU A 209 -25.19 8.73 7.95
C GLU A 209 -26.68 8.44 7.97
N TRP A 210 -27.37 8.91 9.01
CA TRP A 210 -28.80 8.69 9.17
C TRP A 210 -29.60 9.83 8.54
N LEU A 211 -30.62 9.49 7.76
CA LEU A 211 -31.52 10.47 7.10
C LEU A 211 -32.35 11.29 8.09
N HIS A 212 -32.47 10.85 9.34
CA HIS A 212 -33.24 11.49 10.40
C HIS A 212 -32.42 11.61 11.68
N GLU A 213 -32.78 12.55 12.52
CA GLU A 213 -32.15 12.79 13.83
C GLU A 213 -32.29 11.64 14.83
N ALA A 214 -33.21 10.72 14.59
CA ALA A 214 -33.43 9.54 15.42
C ALA A 214 -32.96 8.27 14.70
N PRO A 215 -31.71 7.81 14.96
CA PRO A 215 -31.23 6.53 14.45
C PRO A 215 -32.01 5.36 15.07
N PRO A 216 -32.00 4.16 14.45
CA PRO A 216 -32.59 2.98 15.05
C PRO A 216 -31.89 2.66 16.38
N SER A 217 -32.66 2.06 17.33
CA SER A 217 -32.16 1.68 18.66
C SER A 217 -30.96 0.70 18.62
N GLY A 218 -30.74 0.07 17.49
CA GLY A 218 -29.57 -0.79 17.24
C GLY A 218 -29.51 -1.26 15.79
N PHE A 219 -28.30 -1.53 15.34
CA PHE A 219 -28.04 -2.15 14.04
C PHE A 219 -26.84 -3.08 14.15
N ARG A 220 -26.67 -3.95 13.16
CA ARG A 220 -25.54 -4.88 13.09
C ARG A 220 -24.88 -4.77 11.73
N VAL A 221 -23.54 -4.63 11.75
CA VAL A 221 -22.72 -4.70 10.55
C VAL A 221 -22.10 -6.09 10.44
N ARG A 222 -22.12 -6.66 9.26
CA ARG A 222 -21.43 -7.92 8.92
C ARG A 222 -20.62 -7.71 7.64
N ALA A 223 -19.51 -8.41 7.52
CA ALA A 223 -18.72 -8.47 6.31
C ALA A 223 -18.62 -9.93 5.85
N SER A 224 -18.64 -10.13 4.55
CA SER A 224 -18.54 -11.45 3.92
C SER A 224 -17.70 -11.34 2.64
N ASN A 225 -16.97 -12.38 2.29
CA ASN A 225 -16.20 -12.46 1.04
C ASN A 225 -16.98 -13.16 -0.09
N ASP A 226 -18.09 -13.79 0.23
CA ASP A 226 -18.89 -14.63 -0.69
C ASP A 226 -20.37 -14.26 -0.72
N GLY A 227 -20.77 -13.20 -0.03
CA GLY A 227 -22.16 -12.76 0.07
C GLY A 227 -23.01 -13.65 0.99
N SER A 228 -22.46 -14.67 1.65
CA SER A 228 -23.18 -15.48 2.63
C SER A 228 -23.39 -14.69 3.92
N ARG A 229 -24.59 -14.85 4.52
CA ARG A 229 -25.03 -14.13 5.74
C ARG A 229 -24.72 -14.91 7.01
#